data_53aeceba79ce1279519da49b02072f63
#
_entry.id   53aeceba79ce1279519da49b02072f63
#
_cell.length_a   1.000
_cell.length_b   1.000
_cell.length_c   1.000
_cell.angle_alpha   90.00
_cell.angle_beta   90.00
_cell.angle_gamma   90.00
#
_symmetry.space_group_name_H-M   'P 1'
#
loop_
_entity.id
_entity.type
_entity.pdbx_description
1 polymer ?
#
loop_
_entity_poly.entity_id
_entity_poly.type
_entity_poly.pdbx_seq_one_letter_code
_entity_poly.pdbx_strand_id
1 'polypeptide(L)'
;RGYAGRLEGGAIRVGDSVTVHPQGYSSTVAGLTRAGSPTDIAVPGDAIAIELSDDLDVGKGNVIVVDGAHQPVDATGLIADVCWFTDTELNVGDALIVRHASGEVSARVAAITHRLDLETLENTPTDRLVLNDIGRVELALASTLVVDEYTVNRAGGSAIAIDPVTNATIGAFMIRSGY
;
A
#
# COMPACT_ATOMS: atom_id res chain seq x y z
N ARG A 1 20.51 8.13 13.96
CA ARG A 1 19.11 8.56 13.86
C ARG A 1 18.23 7.30 13.77
N GLY A 2 17.17 7.24 14.57
CA GLY A 2 16.26 6.09 14.58
C GLY A 2 14.94 6.41 13.84
N TYR A 3 14.44 5.45 13.09
CA TYR A 3 13.18 5.52 12.35
C TYR A 3 12.20 4.52 12.93
N ALA A 4 11.06 4.99 13.42
CA ALA A 4 10.04 4.14 14.04
C ALA A 4 9.01 3.69 13.01
N GLY A 5 8.65 2.41 13.04
CA GLY A 5 7.69 1.82 12.14
C GLY A 5 7.20 0.47 12.59
N ARG A 6 6.37 -0.16 11.75
CA ARG A 6 5.91 -1.52 11.91
C ARG A 6 6.51 -2.41 10.82
N LEU A 7 6.95 -3.59 11.20
CA LEU A 7 7.42 -4.59 10.27
C LEU A 7 6.24 -5.40 9.73
N GLU A 8 5.97 -5.30 8.44
CA GLU A 8 4.81 -5.94 7.81
C GLU A 8 5.16 -7.19 7.01
N GLY A 9 6.40 -7.29 6.52
CA GLY A 9 6.84 -8.45 5.74
C GLY A 9 8.27 -8.86 6.02
N GLY A 10 8.52 -10.17 6.04
CA GLY A 10 9.84 -10.73 6.26
C GLY A 10 10.44 -10.45 7.64
N ALA A 11 11.63 -10.93 7.89
CA ALA A 11 12.42 -10.59 9.08
C ALA A 11 13.53 -9.61 8.69
N ILE A 12 13.92 -8.75 9.64
CA ILE A 12 15.05 -7.82 9.49
C ILE A 12 16.05 -8.03 10.63
N ARG A 13 17.33 -7.95 10.31
CA ARG A 13 18.44 -8.15 11.25
C ARG A 13 19.41 -6.98 11.24
N VAL A 14 20.09 -6.79 12.34
CA VAL A 14 21.26 -5.91 12.38
C VAL A 14 22.30 -6.44 11.38
N GLY A 15 22.84 -5.55 10.53
CA GLY A 15 23.77 -5.86 9.47
C GLY A 15 23.13 -6.14 8.11
N ASP A 16 21.80 -6.22 7.99
CA ASP A 16 21.13 -6.37 6.70
C ASP A 16 21.30 -5.12 5.86
N SER A 17 21.58 -5.32 4.56
CA SER A 17 21.49 -4.25 3.56
C SER A 17 20.05 -3.96 3.24
N VAL A 18 19.69 -2.69 3.14
CA VAL A 18 18.32 -2.23 2.91
C VAL A 18 18.26 -1.13 1.86
N THR A 19 17.12 -1.09 1.17
CA THR A 19 16.75 0.00 0.26
C THR A 19 15.52 0.74 0.81
N VAL A 20 15.55 2.07 0.73
CA VAL A 20 14.44 2.96 1.15
C VAL A 20 13.65 3.39 -0.08
N HIS A 21 12.40 2.98 -0.17
CA HIS A 21 11.46 3.34 -1.22
C HIS A 21 10.64 4.59 -0.86
N PRO A 22 10.23 5.41 -1.86
CA PRO A 22 10.51 5.29 -3.29
C PRO A 22 11.85 5.94 -3.74
N GLN A 23 12.67 6.50 -2.85
CA GLN A 23 13.89 7.25 -3.23
C GLN A 23 15.02 6.35 -3.75
N GLY A 24 15.00 5.06 -3.41
CA GLY A 24 16.03 4.10 -3.81
C GLY A 24 17.35 4.28 -3.04
N TYR A 25 17.34 4.91 -1.86
CA TYR A 25 18.55 5.06 -1.04
C TYR A 25 18.91 3.72 -0.42
N SER A 26 20.17 3.32 -0.55
CA SER A 26 20.71 2.11 0.08
C SER A 26 21.41 2.45 1.39
N SER A 27 21.30 1.57 2.39
CA SER A 27 21.99 1.66 3.66
C SER A 27 22.14 0.28 4.31
N THR A 28 22.64 0.24 5.53
CA THR A 28 22.75 -0.98 6.34
C THR A 28 22.09 -0.76 7.69
N VAL A 29 21.42 -1.79 8.23
CA VAL A 29 20.82 -1.76 9.55
C VAL A 29 21.93 -1.74 10.60
N ALA A 30 22.10 -0.60 11.28
CA ALA A 30 23.09 -0.42 12.34
C ALA A 30 22.55 -0.88 13.70
N GLY A 31 21.25 -0.83 13.93
CA GLY A 31 20.63 -1.25 15.18
C GLY A 31 19.11 -1.39 15.07
N LEU A 32 18.55 -2.23 15.93
CA LEU A 32 17.11 -2.42 16.09
C LEU A 32 16.74 -2.27 17.56
N THR A 33 15.62 -1.61 17.82
CA THR A 33 15.01 -1.49 19.13
C THR A 33 13.55 -1.94 19.08
N ARG A 34 13.15 -2.85 19.96
CA ARG A 34 11.76 -3.32 20.13
C ARG A 34 11.32 -3.13 21.57
N ALA A 35 10.16 -2.48 21.76
CA ALA A 35 9.62 -2.17 23.10
C ALA A 35 10.64 -1.52 24.04
N GLY A 36 11.49 -0.62 23.52
CA GLY A 36 12.51 0.10 24.29
C GLY A 36 13.78 -0.69 24.58
N SER A 37 13.93 -1.93 24.10
CA SER A 37 15.13 -2.76 24.31
C SER A 37 15.82 -3.09 22.98
N PRO A 38 17.15 -3.08 22.93
CA PRO A 38 17.90 -3.53 21.75
C PRO A 38 17.56 -4.98 21.38
N THR A 39 17.55 -5.27 20.08
CA THR A 39 17.36 -6.63 19.55
C THR A 39 18.18 -6.80 18.28
N ASP A 40 18.63 -8.02 18.00
CA ASP A 40 19.38 -8.32 16.76
C ASP A 40 18.48 -8.70 15.60
N ILE A 41 17.20 -9.00 15.89
CA ILE A 41 16.22 -9.42 14.87
C ILE A 41 14.82 -8.91 15.25
N ALA A 42 14.04 -8.54 14.21
CA ALA A 42 12.61 -8.29 14.31
C ALA A 42 11.85 -9.11 13.27
N VAL A 43 10.59 -9.41 13.56
CA VAL A 43 9.70 -10.25 12.74
C VAL A 43 8.40 -9.52 12.40
N PRO A 44 7.64 -9.97 11.38
CA PRO A 44 6.37 -9.34 11.02
C PRO A 44 5.42 -9.18 12.21
N GLY A 45 4.83 -7.98 12.32
CA GLY A 45 3.97 -7.58 13.44
C GLY A 45 4.68 -6.78 14.53
N ASP A 46 6.01 -6.81 14.59
CA ASP A 46 6.76 -6.01 15.56
C ASP A 46 6.69 -4.51 15.26
N ALA A 47 6.51 -3.72 16.31
CA ALA A 47 6.76 -2.26 16.26
C ALA A 47 8.21 -2.03 16.69
N ILE A 48 9.00 -1.43 15.80
CA ILE A 48 10.44 -1.27 15.98
C ILE A 48 10.89 0.18 15.73
N ALA A 49 12.04 0.51 16.27
CA ALA A 49 12.87 1.59 15.77
C ALA A 49 14.11 0.98 15.11
N ILE A 50 14.37 1.41 13.87
CA ILE A 50 15.52 0.99 13.08
C ILE A 50 16.52 2.13 13.00
N GLU A 51 17.79 1.84 13.24
CA GLU A 51 18.91 2.74 13.01
C GLU A 51 19.64 2.31 11.75
N LEU A 52 19.87 3.25 10.84
CA LEU A 52 20.63 3.04 9.62
C LEU A 52 22.05 3.60 9.79
N SER A 53 23.00 3.00 9.09
CA SER A 53 24.40 3.45 9.11
C SER A 53 24.57 4.83 8.49
N ASP A 54 23.68 5.18 7.56
CA ASP A 54 23.67 6.48 6.88
C ASP A 54 22.59 7.38 7.46
N ASP A 55 22.83 8.69 7.50
CA ASP A 55 21.83 9.69 7.91
C ASP A 55 20.97 10.06 6.71
N LEU A 56 19.96 9.23 6.45
CA LEU A 56 19.02 9.39 5.35
C LEU A 56 17.78 10.19 5.80
N ASP A 57 17.17 10.91 4.85
CA ASP A 57 15.89 11.55 5.08
C ASP A 57 14.75 10.55 4.83
N VAL A 58 14.41 9.80 5.88
CA VAL A 58 13.34 8.80 5.89
C VAL A 58 12.20 9.31 6.75
N GLY A 59 11.02 9.39 6.18
CA GLY A 59 9.82 9.90 6.84
C GLY A 59 8.59 9.04 6.60
N LYS A 60 7.43 9.56 7.01
CA LYS A 60 6.15 8.91 6.75
C LYS A 60 5.92 8.79 5.22
N GLY A 61 5.58 7.59 4.79
CA GLY A 61 5.41 7.27 3.36
C GLY A 61 6.57 6.48 2.77
N ASN A 62 7.73 6.47 3.45
CA ASN A 62 8.84 5.63 3.04
C ASN A 62 8.69 4.21 3.56
N VAL A 63 9.19 3.26 2.79
CA VAL A 63 9.24 1.84 3.15
C VAL A 63 10.70 1.38 3.09
N ILE A 64 11.19 0.80 4.18
CA ILE A 64 12.55 0.24 4.26
C ILE A 64 12.43 -1.25 3.97
N VAL A 65 13.16 -1.74 2.98
CA VAL A 65 13.08 -3.13 2.50
C VAL A 65 14.46 -3.76 2.53
N VAL A 66 14.56 -4.99 3.04
CA VAL A 66 15.80 -5.78 3.03
C VAL A 66 16.13 -6.16 1.59
N ASP A 67 17.38 -5.95 1.17
CA ASP A 67 17.86 -6.31 -0.16
C ASP A 67 17.78 -7.82 -0.37
N GLY A 68 17.36 -8.23 -1.57
CA GLY A 68 17.15 -9.65 -1.90
C GLY A 68 15.85 -10.26 -1.35
N ALA A 69 15.07 -9.53 -0.52
CA ALA A 69 13.71 -9.89 -0.18
C ALA A 69 12.73 -9.50 -1.31
N HIS A 70 11.42 -9.81 -1.12
CA HIS A 70 10.38 -9.29 -2.00
C HIS A 70 10.41 -7.76 -1.98
N GLN A 71 10.47 -7.15 -3.17
CA GLN A 71 10.49 -5.70 -3.33
C GLN A 71 9.08 -5.20 -3.67
N PRO A 72 8.59 -4.16 -2.97
CA PRO A 72 7.36 -3.49 -3.34
C PRO A 72 7.51 -2.73 -4.65
N VAL A 73 6.40 -2.27 -5.20
CA VAL A 73 6.37 -1.44 -6.41
C VAL A 73 6.18 0.03 -6.03
N ASP A 74 7.01 0.89 -6.59
CA ASP A 74 6.86 2.35 -6.54
C ASP A 74 5.85 2.76 -7.63
N ALA A 75 4.55 2.72 -7.28
CA ALA A 75 3.46 2.80 -8.24
C ALA A 75 2.97 4.23 -8.47
N THR A 76 2.71 4.59 -9.72
CA THR A 76 1.97 5.79 -10.15
C THR A 76 0.57 5.45 -10.69
N GLY A 77 0.26 4.17 -10.80
CA GLY A 77 -1.06 3.63 -11.10
C GLY A 77 -1.29 2.30 -10.40
N LEU A 78 -2.54 1.94 -10.17
CA LEU A 78 -2.94 0.70 -9.51
C LEU A 78 -4.00 -0.03 -10.31
N ILE A 79 -3.89 -1.35 -10.37
CA ILE A 79 -5.00 -2.25 -10.67
C ILE A 79 -5.43 -2.88 -9.36
N ALA A 80 -6.71 -2.75 -8.99
CA ALA A 80 -7.21 -3.26 -7.73
C ALA A 80 -8.62 -3.83 -7.87
N ASP A 81 -8.92 -4.84 -7.06
CA ASP A 81 -10.30 -5.19 -6.80
C ASP A 81 -10.83 -4.26 -5.70
N VAL A 82 -12.04 -3.77 -5.86
CA VAL A 82 -12.69 -2.86 -4.93
C VAL A 82 -14.01 -3.44 -4.43
N CYS A 83 -14.25 -3.30 -3.12
CA CYS A 83 -15.59 -3.41 -2.55
C CYS A 83 -16.12 -1.99 -2.37
N TRP A 84 -17.28 -1.68 -2.97
CA TRP A 84 -17.87 -0.34 -2.94
C TRP A 84 -18.93 -0.22 -1.84
N PHE A 85 -18.87 0.82 -0.99
CA PHE A 85 -19.63 0.89 0.28
C PHE A 85 -20.70 1.98 0.32
N THR A 86 -20.85 2.80 -0.72
CA THR A 86 -21.74 3.96 -0.71
C THR A 86 -22.81 3.87 -1.79
N ASP A 87 -23.94 4.55 -1.57
CA ASP A 87 -25.04 4.68 -2.54
C ASP A 87 -24.64 5.52 -3.78
N THR A 88 -23.62 6.37 -3.67
CA THR A 88 -23.08 7.11 -4.83
C THR A 88 -22.35 6.14 -5.73
N GLU A 89 -22.73 6.11 -6.99
CA GLU A 89 -22.06 5.27 -8.00
C GLU A 89 -20.59 5.69 -8.18
N LEU A 90 -19.70 4.71 -8.38
CA LEU A 90 -18.34 4.95 -8.83
C LEU A 90 -18.30 4.91 -10.36
N ASN A 91 -17.79 5.96 -10.97
CA ASN A 91 -17.68 6.08 -12.43
C ASN A 91 -16.23 6.33 -12.86
N VAL A 92 -15.94 6.03 -14.12
CA VAL A 92 -14.66 6.42 -14.74
C VAL A 92 -14.54 7.95 -14.71
N GLY A 93 -13.37 8.43 -14.28
CA GLY A 93 -13.08 9.85 -14.12
C GLY A 93 -13.28 10.39 -12.70
N ASP A 94 -13.95 9.66 -11.82
CA ASP A 94 -14.17 10.10 -10.43
C ASP A 94 -12.84 10.26 -9.67
N ALA A 95 -12.80 11.30 -8.85
CA ALA A 95 -11.69 11.58 -7.97
C ALA A 95 -11.92 10.95 -6.58
N LEU A 96 -10.89 10.36 -6.02
CA LEU A 96 -10.90 9.80 -4.67
C LEU A 96 -9.52 9.94 -4.03
N ILE A 97 -9.45 9.67 -2.73
CA ILE A 97 -8.18 9.56 -2.03
C ILE A 97 -7.96 8.08 -1.73
N VAL A 98 -6.78 7.59 -2.09
CA VAL A 98 -6.29 6.25 -1.71
C VAL A 98 -5.50 6.40 -0.42
N ARG A 99 -5.95 5.80 0.68
CA ARG A 99 -5.20 5.70 1.93
C ARG A 99 -4.66 4.28 2.07
N HIS A 100 -3.36 4.20 2.14
CA HIS A 100 -2.56 2.98 2.25
C HIS A 100 -1.66 3.04 3.49
N ALA A 101 -1.09 1.90 3.90
CA ALA A 101 -0.16 1.84 5.04
C ALA A 101 1.04 2.77 4.88
N SER A 102 1.61 2.87 3.66
CA SER A 102 2.74 3.77 3.36
C SER A 102 2.34 5.24 3.23
N GLY A 103 1.08 5.57 2.93
CA GLY A 103 0.69 6.97 2.76
C GLY A 103 -0.71 7.18 2.22
N GLU A 104 -0.96 8.41 1.82
CA GLU A 104 -2.23 8.86 1.28
C GLU A 104 -1.98 9.67 0.01
N VAL A 105 -2.71 9.38 -1.05
CA VAL A 105 -2.55 10.00 -2.35
C VAL A 105 -3.89 10.24 -3.03
N SER A 106 -4.03 11.38 -3.70
CA SER A 106 -5.17 11.62 -4.57
C SER A 106 -5.09 10.71 -5.80
N ALA A 107 -6.22 10.18 -6.21
CA ALA A 107 -6.32 9.29 -7.36
C ALA A 107 -7.54 9.62 -8.21
N ARG A 108 -7.50 9.17 -9.45
CA ARG A 108 -8.62 9.22 -10.39
C ARG A 108 -8.88 7.83 -10.94
N VAL A 109 -10.15 7.46 -11.04
CA VAL A 109 -10.57 6.21 -11.69
C VAL A 109 -10.28 6.32 -13.19
N ALA A 110 -9.30 5.56 -13.66
CA ALA A 110 -8.91 5.54 -15.08
C ALA A 110 -9.79 4.57 -15.88
N ALA A 111 -10.15 3.43 -15.26
CA ALA A 111 -11.05 2.45 -15.85
C ALA A 111 -11.78 1.63 -14.78
N ILE A 112 -12.94 1.10 -15.16
CA ILE A 112 -13.65 0.03 -14.43
C ILE A 112 -13.82 -1.09 -15.45
N THR A 113 -13.22 -2.27 -15.19
CA THR A 113 -13.16 -3.34 -16.19
C THR A 113 -14.30 -4.33 -16.09
N HIS A 114 -14.70 -4.66 -14.86
CA HIS A 114 -15.81 -5.57 -14.59
C HIS A 114 -16.29 -5.45 -13.16
N ARG A 115 -17.47 -5.98 -12.91
CA ARG A 115 -17.95 -6.35 -11.57
C ARG A 115 -18.03 -7.87 -11.46
N LEU A 116 -17.87 -8.37 -10.24
CA LEU A 116 -18.08 -9.77 -9.91
C LEU A 116 -19.57 -10.01 -9.64
N ASP A 117 -20.19 -10.90 -10.38
CA ASP A 117 -21.52 -11.41 -10.06
C ASP A 117 -21.39 -12.41 -8.88
N LEU A 118 -22.02 -12.10 -7.74
CA LEU A 118 -21.86 -12.88 -6.52
C LEU A 118 -22.66 -14.21 -6.55
N GLU A 119 -23.60 -14.37 -7.47
CA GLU A 119 -24.38 -15.62 -7.62
C GLU A 119 -23.63 -16.61 -8.51
N THR A 120 -23.08 -16.13 -9.63
CA THR A 120 -22.41 -16.98 -10.63
C THR A 120 -20.90 -17.01 -10.45
N LEU A 121 -20.30 -16.07 -9.71
CA LEU A 121 -18.86 -15.81 -9.57
C LEU A 121 -18.18 -15.48 -10.90
N GLU A 122 -18.95 -14.99 -11.87
CA GLU A 122 -18.45 -14.56 -13.16
C GLU A 122 -18.19 -13.05 -13.21
N ASN A 123 -17.22 -12.64 -14.01
CA ASN A 123 -16.92 -11.25 -14.25
C ASN A 123 -17.82 -10.68 -15.35
N THR A 124 -18.63 -9.69 -15.02
CA THR A 124 -19.50 -8.98 -15.95
C THR A 124 -18.90 -7.61 -16.31
N PRO A 125 -18.64 -7.29 -17.57
CA PRO A 125 -18.15 -5.98 -17.96
C PRO A 125 -19.09 -4.86 -17.50
N THR A 126 -18.50 -3.79 -16.95
CA THR A 126 -19.24 -2.61 -16.49
C THR A 126 -18.35 -1.37 -16.55
N ASP A 127 -18.94 -0.19 -16.66
CA ASP A 127 -18.28 1.11 -16.61
C ASP A 127 -18.53 1.85 -15.28
N ARG A 128 -19.30 1.23 -14.36
CA ARG A 128 -19.61 1.78 -13.04
C ARG A 128 -19.79 0.69 -11.99
N LEU A 129 -19.65 1.07 -10.73
CA LEU A 129 -20.00 0.23 -9.59
C LEU A 129 -21.03 0.92 -8.69
N VAL A 130 -21.95 0.14 -8.15
CA VAL A 130 -22.97 0.59 -7.21
C VAL A 130 -22.73 -0.02 -5.83
N LEU A 131 -23.52 0.40 -4.83
CA LEU A 131 -23.43 -0.10 -3.46
C LEU A 131 -23.38 -1.64 -3.40
N ASN A 132 -22.39 -2.15 -2.65
CA ASN A 132 -22.08 -3.57 -2.45
C ASN A 132 -21.49 -4.30 -3.68
N ASP A 133 -21.25 -3.61 -4.77
CA ASP A 133 -20.50 -4.23 -5.87
C ASP A 133 -19.07 -4.54 -5.47
N ILE A 134 -18.58 -5.67 -5.96
CA ILE A 134 -17.16 -6.00 -6.02
C ILE A 134 -16.75 -5.92 -7.48
N GLY A 135 -15.74 -5.13 -7.79
CA GLY A 135 -15.31 -4.94 -9.17
C GLY A 135 -13.82 -4.69 -9.28
N ARG A 136 -13.32 -4.59 -10.51
CA ARG A 136 -11.93 -4.26 -10.79
C ARG A 136 -11.81 -2.89 -11.40
N VAL A 137 -10.92 -2.09 -10.83
CA VAL A 137 -10.66 -0.71 -11.23
C VAL A 137 -9.18 -0.51 -11.55
N GLU A 138 -8.93 0.45 -12.43
CA GLU A 138 -7.61 1.04 -12.65
C GLU A 138 -7.61 2.46 -12.10
N LEU A 139 -6.60 2.80 -11.32
CA LEU A 139 -6.45 4.10 -10.68
C LEU A 139 -5.17 4.77 -11.19
N ALA A 140 -5.28 6.04 -11.59
CA ALA A 140 -4.13 6.91 -11.81
C ALA A 140 -3.87 7.69 -10.51
N LEU A 141 -2.65 7.60 -9.98
CA LEU A 141 -2.24 8.26 -8.74
C LEU A 141 -1.59 9.62 -9.02
N ALA A 142 -1.83 10.59 -8.18
CA ALA A 142 -1.24 11.93 -8.30
C ALA A 142 0.24 11.97 -7.86
N SER A 143 0.71 10.99 -7.09
CA SER A 143 2.10 10.82 -6.68
C SER A 143 2.40 9.35 -6.43
N THR A 144 3.68 9.00 -6.35
CA THR A 144 4.12 7.63 -6.10
C THR A 144 3.62 7.10 -4.76
N LEU A 145 3.14 5.87 -4.76
CA LEU A 145 2.76 5.09 -3.59
C LEU A 145 3.52 3.76 -3.61
N VAL A 146 4.15 3.42 -2.49
CA VAL A 146 4.90 2.15 -2.35
C VAL A 146 3.92 1.06 -1.96
N VAL A 147 3.70 0.06 -2.82
CA VAL A 147 2.67 -0.96 -2.65
C VAL A 147 3.17 -2.37 -2.91
N ASP A 148 2.49 -3.33 -2.33
CA ASP A 148 2.61 -4.75 -2.65
C ASP A 148 1.33 -5.26 -3.34
N GLU A 149 1.42 -6.45 -3.93
CA GLU A 149 0.22 -7.21 -4.28
C GLU A 149 -0.44 -7.76 -3.00
N TYR A 150 -1.76 -7.67 -2.90
CA TYR A 150 -2.54 -8.17 -1.74
C TYR A 150 -2.29 -9.66 -1.43
N THR A 151 -2.06 -10.47 -2.46
CA THR A 151 -1.80 -11.91 -2.33
C THR A 151 -0.42 -12.20 -1.74
N VAL A 152 0.53 -11.30 -1.88
CA VAL A 152 1.91 -11.41 -1.38
C VAL A 152 2.02 -10.85 0.03
N ASN A 153 1.54 -9.64 0.23
CA ASN A 153 1.55 -8.95 1.51
C ASN A 153 0.22 -8.20 1.71
N ARG A 154 -0.64 -8.69 2.60
CA ARG A 154 -1.96 -8.08 2.81
C ARG A 154 -1.89 -6.64 3.32
N ALA A 155 -0.95 -6.34 4.18
CA ALA A 155 -0.80 -4.98 4.72
C ALA A 155 -0.33 -3.99 3.63
N GLY A 156 0.69 -4.40 2.86
CA GLY A 156 1.22 -3.62 1.73
C GLY A 156 0.34 -3.64 0.47
N GLY A 157 -0.66 -4.53 0.40
CA GLY A 157 -1.59 -4.66 -0.73
C GLY A 157 -3.02 -4.22 -0.45
N SER A 158 -3.29 -3.66 0.75
CA SER A 158 -4.61 -3.16 1.14
C SER A 158 -4.64 -1.64 1.18
N ALA A 159 -5.71 -1.06 0.68
CA ALA A 159 -5.97 0.38 0.80
C ALA A 159 -7.46 0.65 0.97
N ILE A 160 -7.82 1.86 1.39
CA ILE A 160 -9.20 2.31 1.41
C ILE A 160 -9.41 3.49 0.45
N ALA A 161 -10.61 3.56 -0.13
CA ALA A 161 -11.09 4.69 -0.88
C ALA A 161 -11.76 5.69 0.07
N ILE A 162 -11.40 6.95 -0.04
CA ILE A 162 -11.95 8.04 0.77
C ILE A 162 -12.52 9.08 -0.18
N ASP A 163 -13.72 9.55 0.14
CA ASP A 163 -14.35 10.67 -0.54
C ASP A 163 -13.58 11.97 -0.22
N PRO A 164 -13.09 12.71 -1.22
CA PRO A 164 -12.25 13.89 -0.99
C PRO A 164 -13.01 15.09 -0.40
N VAL A 165 -14.36 15.05 -0.40
CA VAL A 165 -15.20 16.15 0.11
C VAL A 165 -15.66 15.87 1.54
N THR A 166 -16.17 14.65 1.78
CA THR A 166 -16.76 14.28 3.07
C THR A 166 -15.76 13.60 4.01
N ASN A 167 -14.61 13.15 3.51
CA ASN A 167 -13.63 12.31 4.21
C ASN A 167 -14.20 10.96 4.69
N ALA A 168 -15.34 10.54 4.15
CA ALA A 168 -15.91 9.23 4.45
C ALA A 168 -15.15 8.12 3.71
N THR A 169 -15.02 6.95 4.35
CA THR A 169 -14.57 5.73 3.66
C THR A 169 -15.67 5.24 2.74
N ILE A 170 -15.40 5.16 1.45
CA ILE A 170 -16.37 4.82 0.40
C ILE A 170 -16.08 3.48 -0.28
N GLY A 171 -14.93 2.87 0.00
CA GLY A 171 -14.57 1.55 -0.52
C GLY A 171 -13.29 1.00 0.09
N ALA A 172 -12.99 -0.25 -0.22
CA ALA A 172 -11.74 -0.91 0.14
C ALA A 172 -11.13 -1.58 -1.08
N PHE A 173 -9.80 -1.47 -1.20
CA PHE A 173 -9.03 -2.00 -2.32
C PHE A 173 -8.17 -3.19 -1.88
N MET A 174 -8.12 -4.19 -2.75
CA MET A 174 -7.14 -5.26 -2.76
C MET A 174 -6.28 -5.08 -4.00
N ILE A 175 -5.07 -4.57 -3.83
CA ILE A 175 -4.16 -4.24 -4.93
C ILE A 175 -3.72 -5.53 -5.62
N ARG A 176 -3.86 -5.58 -6.94
CA ARG A 176 -3.45 -6.68 -7.79
C ARG A 176 -2.11 -6.43 -8.44
N SER A 177 -1.87 -5.19 -8.84
CA SER A 177 -0.58 -4.72 -9.33
C SER A 177 -0.47 -3.20 -9.22
N GLY A 178 0.78 -2.72 -9.08
CA GLY A 178 1.17 -1.33 -9.30
C GLY A 178 1.98 -1.18 -10.58
N TYR A 179 2.02 0.01 -11.18
CA TYR A 179 2.84 0.36 -12.35
C TYR A 179 3.21 1.85 -12.38
#